data_194a68a01787018b30946dad7616b109
#
_entry.id   194a68a01787018b30946dad7616b109
#
_cell.length_a   1.000
_cell.length_b   1.000
_cell.length_c   1.000
_cell.angle_alpha   90.00
_cell.angle_beta   90.00
_cell.angle_gamma   90.00
#
_symmetry.space_group_name_H-M   'P 1'
#
loop_
_entity.id
_entity.type
_entity.pdbx_description
1 polymer ?
#
loop_
_entity_poly.entity_id
_entity_poly.type
_entity_poly.pdbx_seq_one_letter_code
_entity_poly.pdbx_strand_id
1 'polypeptide(L)'
;MTIRQALRATLLASCLAAGTVLAQPTVPVVLSVTAQFDGQSETKRVTLATDTSTTGQHVALLERTHTYDVGGSMPRKEWETRFAAGLPDDTIPQGCDTTTCQFIRHRWAKTGVDVTLRPMVVSGEFQTLSIGVTLHRFQPSPDAEAPARVDTWTRNLDTSLRIGDTKTMDLDGHGVLTIERLAAP
;
A
#
# COMPACT_ATOMS: atom_id res chain seq x y z
N MET A 1 46.22 65.96 35.47
CA MET A 1 46.77 64.82 34.73
C MET A 1 45.65 63.86 34.39
N THR A 2 45.09 63.98 33.19
CA THR A 2 43.86 63.34 32.79
C THR A 2 44.11 62.53 31.54
N ILE A 3 44.07 61.21 31.65
CA ILE A 3 44.25 60.26 30.56
C ILE A 3 42.86 59.99 29.96
N ARG A 4 42.67 60.47 28.72
CA ARG A 4 41.47 60.13 27.92
C ARG A 4 41.64 58.78 27.25
N GLN A 5 40.93 57.81 27.70
CA GLN A 5 40.79 56.51 27.00
C GLN A 5 39.90 56.71 25.81
N ALA A 6 40.43 56.50 24.62
CA ALA A 6 39.66 56.40 23.38
C ALA A 6 39.13 54.98 23.22
N LEU A 7 37.81 54.84 23.32
CA LEU A 7 37.08 53.60 23.06
C LEU A 7 37.00 53.41 21.53
N ARG A 8 37.74 52.46 20.99
CA ARG A 8 37.58 52.03 19.60
C ARG A 8 36.45 51.00 19.54
N ALA A 9 35.30 51.42 19.04
CA ALA A 9 34.24 50.52 18.69
C ALA A 9 34.59 49.80 17.38
N THR A 10 34.93 48.53 17.50
CA THR A 10 35.10 47.63 16.33
C THR A 10 33.75 47.09 15.94
N LEU A 11 33.17 47.63 14.87
CA LEU A 11 31.96 47.08 14.22
C LEU A 11 32.37 45.79 13.53
N LEU A 12 32.01 44.64 14.11
CA LEU A 12 32.00 43.35 13.45
C LEU A 12 30.78 43.31 12.51
N ALA A 13 31.01 43.59 11.26
CA ALA A 13 30.02 43.31 10.19
C ALA A 13 29.96 41.78 9.98
N SER A 14 29.03 41.13 10.66
CA SER A 14 28.68 39.75 10.38
C SER A 14 27.95 39.70 9.04
N CYS A 15 28.66 39.37 7.97
CA CYS A 15 28.05 38.98 6.70
C CYS A 15 27.30 37.67 6.93
N LEU A 16 26.00 37.78 7.15
CA LEU A 16 25.07 36.68 6.97
C LEU A 16 25.07 36.34 5.47
N ALA A 17 25.95 35.46 5.05
CA ALA A 17 25.82 34.76 3.80
C ALA A 17 24.53 33.90 3.91
N ALA A 18 23.40 34.45 3.49
CA ALA A 18 22.22 33.66 3.22
C ALA A 18 22.61 32.72 2.08
N GLY A 19 23.11 31.52 2.46
CA GLY A 19 23.32 30.43 1.53
C GLY A 19 21.95 30.11 0.93
N THR A 20 21.72 30.54 -0.29
CA THR A 20 20.64 30.00 -1.11
C THR A 20 20.92 28.53 -1.22
N VAL A 21 20.22 27.72 -0.44
CA VAL A 21 20.14 26.28 -0.66
C VAL A 21 19.52 26.13 -2.05
N LEU A 22 20.38 26.01 -3.07
CA LEU A 22 19.96 25.61 -4.39
C LEU A 22 19.31 24.25 -4.18
N ALA A 23 17.98 24.21 -4.28
CA ALA A 23 17.26 22.95 -4.31
C ALA A 23 17.91 22.10 -5.41
N GLN A 24 18.58 21.03 -5.04
CA GLN A 24 19.14 20.10 -6.01
C GLN A 24 17.97 19.60 -6.86
N PRO A 25 18.11 19.60 -8.20
CA PRO A 25 17.08 19.06 -9.05
C PRO A 25 16.78 17.63 -8.60
N THR A 26 15.56 17.42 -8.16
CA THR A 26 15.10 16.10 -7.70
C THR A 26 14.97 15.22 -8.92
N VAL A 27 15.95 14.34 -9.13
CA VAL A 27 15.89 13.35 -10.21
C VAL A 27 14.81 12.33 -9.85
N PRO A 28 13.78 12.16 -10.68
CA PRO A 28 12.73 11.20 -10.38
C PRO A 28 13.28 9.79 -10.30
N VAL A 29 12.84 9.03 -9.31
CA VAL A 29 13.21 7.62 -9.17
C VAL A 29 12.21 6.77 -9.93
N VAL A 30 12.68 6.07 -10.95
CA VAL A 30 11.86 5.19 -11.77
C VAL A 30 12.07 3.75 -11.33
N LEU A 31 10.98 3.05 -11.02
CA LEU A 31 11.00 1.66 -10.60
C LEU A 31 10.14 0.81 -11.55
N SER A 32 10.58 -0.42 -11.79
CA SER A 32 9.76 -1.50 -12.33
C SER A 32 9.36 -2.40 -11.18
N VAL A 33 8.07 -2.58 -10.97
CA VAL A 33 7.52 -3.42 -9.90
C VAL A 33 6.78 -4.58 -10.55
N THR A 34 7.28 -5.80 -10.35
CA THR A 34 6.71 -7.03 -10.92
C THR A 34 6.27 -7.95 -9.80
N ALA A 35 5.00 -8.34 -9.81
CA ALA A 35 4.48 -9.40 -8.96
C ALA A 35 4.26 -10.66 -9.80
N GLN A 36 4.69 -11.81 -9.27
CA GLN A 36 4.35 -13.13 -9.78
C GLN A 36 3.65 -13.88 -8.67
N PHE A 37 2.40 -14.26 -8.90
CA PHE A 37 1.55 -14.88 -7.90
C PHE A 37 0.52 -15.77 -8.58
N ASP A 38 0.30 -16.99 -8.06
CA ASP A 38 -0.64 -17.99 -8.59
C ASP A 38 -0.49 -18.23 -10.12
N GLY A 39 0.76 -18.32 -10.59
CA GLY A 39 1.06 -18.55 -12.00
C GLY A 39 0.81 -17.36 -12.92
N GLN A 40 0.49 -16.20 -12.37
CA GLN A 40 0.32 -14.96 -13.11
C GLN A 40 1.44 -13.98 -12.81
N SER A 41 1.65 -13.06 -13.74
CA SER A 41 2.65 -12.00 -13.61
C SER A 41 2.09 -10.68 -14.12
N GLU A 42 2.32 -9.62 -13.35
CA GLU A 42 2.02 -8.25 -13.76
C GLU A 42 3.20 -7.35 -13.41
N THR A 43 3.53 -6.44 -14.33
CA THR A 43 4.59 -5.44 -14.14
C THR A 43 4.02 -4.05 -14.31
N LYS A 44 4.32 -3.16 -13.36
CA LYS A 44 4.00 -1.73 -13.45
C LYS A 44 5.27 -0.89 -13.32
N ARG A 45 5.36 0.13 -14.15
CA ARG A 45 6.39 1.16 -14.05
C ARG A 45 5.88 2.30 -13.17
N VAL A 46 6.68 2.69 -12.20
CA VAL A 46 6.33 3.68 -11.18
C VAL A 46 7.40 4.75 -11.14
N THR A 47 6.98 6.01 -11.14
CA THR A 47 7.90 7.15 -10.97
C THR A 47 7.60 7.79 -9.63
N LEU A 48 8.58 7.74 -8.72
CA LEU A 48 8.48 8.36 -7.41
C LEU A 48 9.03 9.79 -7.48
N ALA A 49 8.25 10.74 -6.97
CA ALA A 49 8.77 12.06 -6.67
C ALA A 49 9.73 11.96 -5.47
N THR A 50 10.87 12.62 -5.56
CA THR A 50 11.89 12.63 -4.49
C THR A 50 11.72 13.82 -3.55
N ASP A 51 10.67 14.62 -3.74
CA ASP A 51 10.26 15.58 -2.73
C ASP A 51 9.84 14.83 -1.46
N THR A 52 10.16 15.36 -0.33
CA THR A 52 10.01 14.77 1.01
C THR A 52 8.56 14.50 1.41
N SER A 53 7.70 14.19 0.46
CA SER A 53 6.33 13.75 0.69
C SER A 53 6.35 12.47 1.52
N THR A 54 5.83 12.54 2.72
CA THR A 54 5.69 11.40 3.65
C THR A 54 4.68 10.36 3.16
N THR A 55 3.96 10.65 2.10
CA THR A 55 2.97 9.76 1.49
C THR A 55 3.64 8.78 0.55
N GLY A 56 3.55 7.50 0.87
CA GLY A 56 3.99 6.42 -0.04
C GLY A 56 3.10 6.35 -1.28
N GLN A 57 3.70 5.95 -2.41
CA GLN A 57 2.94 5.64 -3.62
C GLN A 57 2.44 4.20 -3.55
N HIS A 58 1.15 4.01 -3.78
CA HIS A 58 0.51 2.70 -3.82
C HIS A 58 0.50 2.15 -5.24
N VAL A 59 0.80 0.87 -5.35
CA VAL A 59 0.79 0.10 -6.60
C VAL A 59 0.05 -1.20 -6.36
N ALA A 60 -1.13 -1.35 -6.92
CA ALA A 60 -1.87 -2.61 -6.90
C ALA A 60 -1.47 -3.47 -8.11
N LEU A 61 -1.15 -4.73 -7.89
CA LEU A 61 -0.74 -5.71 -8.89
C LEU A 61 -1.60 -6.96 -8.78
N LEU A 62 -1.93 -7.57 -9.92
CA LEU A 62 -2.72 -8.80 -10.00
C LEU A 62 -4.07 -8.69 -9.28
N GLU A 63 -4.67 -7.49 -9.28
CA GLU A 63 -5.94 -7.22 -8.61
C GLU A 63 -7.07 -8.00 -9.27
N ARG A 64 -7.83 -8.74 -8.47
CA ARG A 64 -9.01 -9.50 -8.88
C ARG A 64 -10.13 -9.33 -7.89
N THR A 65 -11.35 -9.45 -8.41
CA THR A 65 -12.54 -9.51 -7.58
C THR A 65 -13.10 -10.93 -7.63
N HIS A 66 -13.29 -11.53 -6.47
CA HIS A 66 -13.93 -12.82 -6.30
C HIS A 66 -15.31 -12.60 -5.72
N THR A 67 -16.31 -13.22 -6.33
CA THR A 67 -17.65 -13.26 -5.78
C THR A 67 -17.86 -14.60 -5.09
N TYR A 68 -18.46 -14.59 -3.91
CA TYR A 68 -18.75 -15.78 -3.13
C TYR A 68 -20.02 -15.60 -2.32
N ASP A 69 -20.64 -16.72 -1.97
CA ASP A 69 -21.88 -16.76 -1.23
C ASP A 69 -21.62 -17.07 0.23
N VAL A 70 -22.32 -16.34 1.09
CA VAL A 70 -22.32 -16.59 2.53
C VAL A 70 -23.74 -16.93 2.95
N GLY A 71 -23.95 -18.19 3.35
CA GLY A 71 -25.19 -18.63 3.97
C GLY A 71 -25.38 -17.98 5.33
N GLY A 72 -26.61 -17.68 5.67
CA GLY A 72 -26.98 -17.15 6.96
C GLY A 72 -28.38 -17.58 7.37
N SER A 73 -28.64 -17.50 8.66
CA SER A 73 -29.98 -17.70 9.22
C SER A 73 -30.24 -16.67 10.30
N MET A 74 -31.51 -16.28 10.46
CA MET A 74 -31.92 -15.42 11.56
C MET A 74 -33.36 -15.74 12.00
N PRO A 75 -33.77 -15.37 13.22
CA PRO A 75 -35.12 -15.53 13.70
C PRO A 75 -36.12 -14.86 12.74
N ARG A 76 -37.23 -15.55 12.45
CA ARG A 76 -38.25 -15.06 11.50
C ARG A 76 -38.75 -13.66 11.85
N LYS A 77 -39.03 -13.41 13.13
CA LYS A 77 -39.50 -12.09 13.58
C LYS A 77 -38.48 -10.98 13.33
N GLU A 78 -37.18 -11.27 13.50
CA GLU A 78 -36.11 -10.34 13.16
C GLU A 78 -35.99 -10.13 11.66
N TRP A 79 -36.12 -11.19 10.87
CA TRP A 79 -36.14 -11.12 9.42
C TRP A 79 -37.27 -10.19 8.92
N GLU A 80 -38.50 -10.42 9.36
CA GLU A 80 -39.66 -9.61 8.97
C GLU A 80 -39.50 -8.14 9.35
N THR A 81 -38.92 -7.87 10.52
CA THR A 81 -38.65 -6.48 10.98
C THR A 81 -37.52 -5.82 10.18
N ARG A 82 -36.44 -6.56 9.96
CA ARG A 82 -35.22 -6.02 9.31
C ARG A 82 -35.45 -5.75 7.83
N PHE A 83 -36.24 -6.56 7.17
CA PHE A 83 -36.47 -6.50 5.72
C PHE A 83 -37.89 -6.05 5.37
N ALA A 84 -38.59 -5.40 6.31
CA ALA A 84 -39.93 -4.84 6.06
C ALA A 84 -39.95 -3.83 4.89
N ALA A 85 -38.86 -3.13 4.63
CA ALA A 85 -38.71 -2.17 3.54
C ALA A 85 -38.17 -2.80 2.21
N GLY A 86 -37.91 -4.10 2.21
CA GLY A 86 -37.34 -4.84 1.09
C GLY A 86 -35.98 -5.47 1.42
N LEU A 87 -35.55 -6.40 0.60
CA LEU A 87 -34.26 -7.08 0.72
C LEU A 87 -33.17 -6.25 0.04
N PRO A 88 -31.96 -6.21 0.60
CA PRO A 88 -30.79 -5.71 -0.13
C PRO A 88 -30.53 -6.55 -1.37
N ASP A 89 -30.00 -5.92 -2.43
CA ASP A 89 -29.67 -6.57 -3.71
C ASP A 89 -28.70 -7.74 -3.58
N ASP A 90 -27.89 -7.75 -2.51
CA ASP A 90 -26.92 -8.80 -2.20
C ASP A 90 -27.50 -9.99 -1.42
N THR A 91 -28.81 -9.99 -1.12
CA THR A 91 -29.44 -10.98 -0.25
C THR A 91 -30.54 -11.77 -0.98
N ILE A 92 -30.36 -13.08 -1.08
CA ILE A 92 -31.33 -14.00 -1.70
C ILE A 92 -32.00 -14.84 -0.60
N PRO A 93 -33.31 -14.74 -0.40
CA PRO A 93 -34.04 -15.59 0.54
C PRO A 93 -34.02 -17.03 0.07
N GLN A 94 -33.73 -17.97 0.96
CA GLN A 94 -33.78 -19.41 0.70
C GLN A 94 -35.05 -20.05 1.26
N GLY A 95 -35.75 -19.36 2.13
CA GLY A 95 -37.01 -19.77 2.73
C GLY A 95 -37.06 -19.51 4.22
N CYS A 96 -38.28 -19.54 4.77
CA CYS A 96 -38.52 -19.44 6.20
C CYS A 96 -39.32 -20.64 6.69
N ASP A 97 -38.96 -21.21 7.80
CA ASP A 97 -39.81 -22.09 8.60
C ASP A 97 -40.60 -21.26 9.63
N THR A 98 -41.18 -21.92 10.62
CA THR A 98 -41.97 -21.25 11.65
C THR A 98 -41.17 -20.35 12.57
N THR A 99 -39.85 -20.56 12.67
CA THR A 99 -38.96 -19.91 13.66
C THR A 99 -37.81 -19.14 13.03
N THR A 100 -37.31 -19.60 11.87
CA THR A 100 -36.07 -19.14 11.29
C THR A 100 -36.19 -18.91 9.78
N CYS A 101 -35.58 -17.89 9.27
CA CYS A 101 -35.39 -17.64 7.83
C CYS A 101 -33.96 -17.89 7.44
N GLN A 102 -33.77 -18.60 6.32
CA GLN A 102 -32.46 -18.85 5.72
C GLN A 102 -32.27 -17.93 4.49
N PHE A 103 -31.04 -17.50 4.29
CA PHE A 103 -30.69 -16.63 3.19
C PHE A 103 -29.25 -16.85 2.75
N ILE A 104 -28.96 -16.44 1.53
CA ILE A 104 -27.60 -16.34 0.98
C ILE A 104 -27.31 -14.87 0.73
N ARG A 105 -26.12 -14.42 1.10
CA ARG A 105 -25.58 -13.12 0.73
C ARG A 105 -24.46 -13.26 -0.25
N HIS A 106 -24.60 -12.58 -1.37
CA HIS A 106 -23.49 -12.39 -2.29
C HIS A 106 -22.46 -11.44 -1.66
N ARG A 107 -21.24 -11.90 -1.59
CA ARG A 107 -20.10 -11.12 -1.11
C ARG A 107 -19.04 -11.06 -2.21
N TRP A 108 -18.24 -10.05 -2.13
CA TRP A 108 -17.08 -9.90 -3.01
C TRP A 108 -15.84 -9.60 -2.17
N ALA A 109 -14.70 -10.06 -2.65
CA ALA A 109 -13.41 -9.85 -2.05
C ALA A 109 -12.40 -9.46 -3.12
N LYS A 110 -11.60 -8.47 -2.83
CA LYS A 110 -10.45 -8.12 -3.67
C LYS A 110 -9.24 -8.93 -3.21
N THR A 111 -8.50 -9.42 -4.18
CA THR A 111 -7.24 -10.14 -3.98
C THR A 111 -6.17 -9.55 -4.87
N GLY A 112 -4.90 -9.85 -4.58
CA GLY A 112 -3.76 -9.32 -5.32
C GLY A 112 -2.62 -8.92 -4.40
N VAL A 113 -1.71 -8.12 -4.94
CA VAL A 113 -0.53 -7.64 -4.23
C VAL A 113 -0.57 -6.11 -4.20
N ASP A 114 -0.69 -5.54 -3.01
CA ASP A 114 -0.58 -4.10 -2.79
C ASP A 114 0.85 -3.76 -2.35
N VAL A 115 1.47 -2.85 -3.06
CA VAL A 115 2.82 -2.38 -2.76
C VAL A 115 2.79 -0.90 -2.44
N THR A 116 3.33 -0.52 -1.28
CA THR A 116 3.55 0.88 -0.90
C THR A 116 5.03 1.19 -0.99
N LEU A 117 5.39 2.17 -1.80
CA LEU A 117 6.77 2.58 -2.04
C LEU A 117 6.99 3.98 -1.46
N ARG A 118 7.91 4.12 -0.52
CA ARG A 118 8.29 5.41 0.08
C ARG A 118 9.75 5.70 -0.18
N PRO A 119 10.09 6.75 -0.92
CA PRO A 119 11.46 7.21 -1.01
C PRO A 119 11.89 7.80 0.35
N MET A 120 13.03 7.34 0.89
CA MET A 120 13.53 7.82 2.18
C MET A 120 14.70 8.80 1.99
N VAL A 121 15.79 8.31 1.41
CA VAL A 121 17.02 9.08 1.26
C VAL A 121 17.63 8.84 -0.11
N VAL A 122 18.09 9.90 -0.76
CA VAL A 122 18.97 9.83 -1.93
C VAL A 122 20.38 10.13 -1.46
N SER A 123 21.31 9.19 -1.62
CA SER A 123 22.72 9.35 -1.28
C SER A 123 23.59 8.94 -2.46
N GLY A 124 24.04 9.93 -3.25
CA GLY A 124 24.80 9.67 -4.46
C GLY A 124 24.02 8.80 -5.45
N GLU A 125 24.57 7.65 -5.80
CA GLU A 125 23.94 6.70 -6.74
C GLU A 125 22.83 5.84 -6.10
N PHE A 126 22.70 5.87 -4.77
CA PHE A 126 21.74 5.04 -4.05
C PHE A 126 20.43 5.77 -3.77
N GLN A 127 19.35 5.05 -3.91
CA GLN A 127 18.04 5.42 -3.41
C GLN A 127 17.62 4.44 -2.34
N THR A 128 17.43 4.91 -1.12
CA THR A 128 16.81 4.12 -0.05
C THR A 128 15.30 4.21 -0.16
N LEU A 129 14.65 3.07 -0.15
CA LEU A 129 13.21 2.89 -0.23
C LEU A 129 12.71 2.13 0.99
N SER A 130 11.59 2.57 1.56
CA SER A 130 10.78 1.74 2.43
C SER A 130 9.65 1.13 1.60
N ILE A 131 9.55 -0.19 1.63
CA ILE A 131 8.64 -0.98 0.81
C ILE A 131 7.70 -1.72 1.75
N GLY A 132 6.42 -1.38 1.70
CA GLY A 132 5.35 -2.15 2.34
C GLY A 132 4.68 -3.04 1.29
N VAL A 133 4.48 -4.30 1.62
CA VAL A 133 3.81 -5.27 0.74
C VAL A 133 2.68 -5.92 1.50
N THR A 134 1.50 -5.95 0.90
CA THR A 134 0.34 -6.68 1.42
C THR A 134 -0.17 -7.62 0.34
N LEU A 135 -0.20 -8.91 0.65
CA LEU A 135 -0.79 -9.93 -0.20
C LEU A 135 -2.19 -10.27 0.33
N HIS A 136 -3.18 -10.18 -0.53
CA HIS A 136 -4.55 -10.61 -0.28
C HIS A 136 -4.84 -11.85 -1.10
N ARG A 137 -5.10 -12.96 -0.44
CA ARG A 137 -5.37 -14.26 -1.08
C ARG A 137 -6.75 -14.77 -0.74
N PHE A 138 -7.54 -15.06 -1.76
CA PHE A 138 -8.84 -15.70 -1.58
C PHE A 138 -8.67 -17.19 -1.30
N GLN A 139 -9.28 -17.63 -0.20
CA GLN A 139 -9.42 -19.03 0.12
C GLN A 139 -10.89 -19.42 -0.03
N PRO A 140 -11.21 -20.23 -1.07
CA PRO A 140 -12.56 -20.77 -1.19
C PRO A 140 -12.87 -21.62 0.02
N SER A 141 -14.12 -21.68 0.38
CA SER A 141 -14.57 -22.57 1.44
C SER A 141 -14.25 -24.02 1.07
N PRO A 142 -13.60 -24.80 1.94
CA PRO A 142 -13.40 -26.22 1.73
C PRO A 142 -14.69 -27.00 1.84
N ASP A 143 -15.68 -26.50 2.58
CA ASP A 143 -16.97 -27.10 2.85
C ASP A 143 -18.10 -26.09 2.66
N ALA A 144 -19.31 -26.57 2.35
CA ALA A 144 -20.47 -25.70 2.18
C ALA A 144 -20.84 -24.90 3.46
N GLU A 145 -20.38 -25.37 4.62
CA GLU A 145 -20.66 -24.73 5.93
C GLU A 145 -19.59 -23.75 6.38
N ALA A 146 -18.37 -23.84 5.85
CA ALA A 146 -17.29 -22.93 6.21
C ALA A 146 -17.31 -21.67 5.30
N PRO A 147 -17.23 -20.46 5.82
CA PRO A 147 -17.21 -19.28 4.98
C PRO A 147 -15.90 -19.16 4.20
N ALA A 148 -16.00 -18.75 2.93
CA ALA A 148 -14.83 -18.31 2.18
C ALA A 148 -14.18 -17.11 2.89
N ARG A 149 -12.86 -17.01 2.83
CA ARG A 149 -12.12 -15.95 3.52
C ARG A 149 -11.03 -15.35 2.63
N VAL A 150 -10.59 -14.16 3.01
CA VAL A 150 -9.39 -13.54 2.44
C VAL A 150 -8.29 -13.58 3.51
N ASP A 151 -7.25 -14.31 3.24
CA ASP A 151 -6.05 -14.26 4.06
C ASP A 151 -5.21 -13.06 3.64
N THR A 152 -4.69 -12.35 4.63
CA THR A 152 -3.85 -11.17 4.43
C THR A 152 -2.48 -11.40 5.05
N TRP A 153 -1.45 -11.26 4.25
CA TRP A 153 -0.06 -11.28 4.68
C TRP A 153 0.59 -9.93 4.41
N THR A 154 1.35 -9.41 5.36
CA THR A 154 2.00 -8.10 5.23
C THR A 154 3.47 -8.19 5.62
N ARG A 155 4.32 -7.52 4.84
CA ARG A 155 5.75 -7.39 5.12
C ARG A 155 6.24 -5.99 4.78
N ASN A 156 7.15 -5.49 5.61
CA ASN A 156 7.87 -4.25 5.36
C ASN A 156 9.36 -4.54 5.18
N LEU A 157 10.00 -3.80 4.29
CA LEU A 157 11.41 -3.92 3.98
C LEU A 157 11.98 -2.54 3.63
N ASP A 158 13.12 -2.20 4.22
CA ASP A 158 13.93 -1.08 3.77
C ASP A 158 15.07 -1.60 2.92
N THR A 159 15.32 -0.96 1.79
CA THR A 159 16.36 -1.36 0.85
C THR A 159 16.98 -0.15 0.16
N SER A 160 18.24 -0.27 -0.25
CA SER A 160 18.92 0.74 -1.07
C SER A 160 19.23 0.14 -2.43
N LEU A 161 18.85 0.85 -3.50
CA LEU A 161 19.00 0.41 -4.87
C LEU A 161 19.80 1.43 -5.68
N ARG A 162 20.77 0.95 -6.47
CA ARG A 162 21.36 1.68 -7.60
C ARG A 162 20.53 1.48 -8.86
N ILE A 163 20.78 2.28 -9.88
CA ILE A 163 20.21 2.04 -11.22
C ILE A 163 20.67 0.67 -11.71
N GLY A 164 19.72 -0.17 -12.14
CA GLY A 164 19.94 -1.55 -12.55
C GLY A 164 19.90 -2.58 -11.43
N ASP A 165 19.89 -2.16 -10.16
CA ASP A 165 19.73 -3.10 -9.06
C ASP A 165 18.30 -3.63 -8.97
N THR A 166 18.20 -4.89 -8.59
CA THR A 166 16.95 -5.60 -8.40
C THR A 166 16.83 -6.12 -6.98
N LYS A 167 15.69 -5.91 -6.35
CA LYS A 167 15.33 -6.51 -5.07
C LYS A 167 14.16 -7.47 -5.22
N THR A 168 14.35 -8.67 -4.75
CA THR A 168 13.34 -9.74 -4.77
C THR A 168 12.86 -10.05 -3.36
N MET A 169 11.57 -10.26 -3.20
CA MET A 169 10.90 -10.61 -1.94
C MET A 169 9.96 -11.79 -2.19
N ASP A 170 10.07 -12.82 -1.36
CA ASP A 170 9.12 -13.92 -1.33
C ASP A 170 7.79 -13.47 -0.70
N LEU A 171 6.68 -13.85 -1.31
CA LEU A 171 5.31 -13.55 -0.90
C LEU A 171 4.72 -14.74 -0.13
N ASP A 172 5.35 -15.11 0.99
CA ASP A 172 4.93 -16.19 1.89
C ASP A 172 4.84 -17.57 1.20
N GLY A 173 5.77 -17.84 0.29
CA GLY A 173 5.80 -19.08 -0.49
C GLY A 173 4.76 -19.19 -1.61
N HIS A 174 3.95 -18.13 -1.83
CA HIS A 174 2.91 -18.10 -2.86
C HIS A 174 3.32 -17.38 -4.13
N GLY A 175 4.45 -16.71 -4.11
CA GLY A 175 4.93 -15.95 -5.26
C GLY A 175 6.12 -15.08 -4.93
N VAL A 176 6.43 -14.18 -5.85
CA VAL A 176 7.61 -13.32 -5.76
C VAL A 176 7.25 -11.90 -6.19
N LEU A 177 7.68 -10.92 -5.39
CA LEU A 177 7.71 -9.51 -5.77
C LEU A 177 9.14 -9.12 -6.16
N THR A 178 9.30 -8.51 -7.31
CA THR A 178 10.58 -8.01 -7.82
C THR A 178 10.48 -6.51 -8.04
N ILE A 179 11.42 -5.75 -7.50
CA ILE A 179 11.53 -4.30 -7.69
C ILE A 179 12.89 -4.00 -8.26
N GLU A 180 12.92 -3.37 -9.43
CA GLU A 180 14.12 -2.95 -10.15
C GLU A 180 14.16 -1.43 -10.25
N ARG A 181 15.31 -0.81 -9.99
CA ARG A 181 15.51 0.61 -10.22
C ARG A 181 16.00 0.85 -11.66
N LEU A 182 15.19 1.56 -12.41
CA LEU A 182 15.48 1.91 -13.80
C LEU A 182 16.21 3.25 -13.90
N ALA A 183 16.93 3.45 -15.01
CA ALA A 183 17.39 4.78 -15.40
C ALA A 183 16.19 5.68 -15.69
N ALA A 184 16.27 6.94 -15.28
CA ALA A 184 15.32 7.95 -15.71
C ALA A 184 15.46 8.18 -17.22
N PRO A 185 14.36 8.42 -17.96
CA PRO A 185 14.39 8.69 -19.39
C PRO A 185 15.10 10.00 -19.73
#